data_1bc3988b396b3652aa55c59f61b26cb7
#
_entry.id   1bc3988b396b3652aa55c59f61b26cb7
#
_cell.length_a   1.000
_cell.length_b   1.000
_cell.length_c   1.000
_cell.angle_alpha   90.00
_cell.angle_beta   90.00
_cell.angle_gamma   90.00
#
_symmetry.space_group_name_H-M   'P 1'
#
loop_
_entity.id
_entity.type
_entity.pdbx_description
1 polymer ?
#
loop_
_entity_poly.entity_id
_entity_poly.type
_entity_poly.pdbx_seq_one_letter_code
_entity_poly.pdbx_strand_id
1 'polypeptide(L)'
;MKNILLQQLENALPEGMQIPEELRKLYQWIEDNGYYMDAKGVRYGWLFPEDKIKESWTDNERIGGTMITFNVDEESYRNELLEIQYKEHLEEVKRRLLVFARSGADGSECALWLDDEGRTQIVHIGSGSGSMMTCILVKNALDFLRLLAIGYDEICWDEDYPLPPNSNKDNTFVYPNTQYQEWVQNTFHTTIPKIGLEVVTPHNMNDEPITDPFLEWFFEMTE
;
A
#
# COMPACT_ATOMS: atom_id res chain seq x y z
N MET A 1 0.87 -5.21 24.45
CA MET A 1 1.50 -6.28 23.65
C MET A 1 2.57 -5.65 22.75
N LYS A 2 3.59 -6.39 22.34
CA LYS A 2 4.61 -5.88 21.41
C LYS A 2 4.01 -5.90 20.00
N ASN A 3 3.99 -4.76 19.32
CA ASN A 3 3.50 -4.71 17.93
C ASN A 3 4.57 -5.28 17.00
N ILE A 4 4.41 -6.55 16.60
CA ILE A 4 5.42 -7.27 15.80
C ILE A 4 5.43 -6.74 14.36
N LEU A 5 4.26 -6.43 13.80
CA LEU A 5 4.14 -5.89 12.45
C LEU A 5 4.90 -4.56 12.32
N LEU A 6 4.66 -3.64 13.25
CA LEU A 6 5.39 -2.36 13.31
C LEU A 6 6.89 -2.56 13.54
N GLN A 7 7.27 -3.51 14.40
CA GLN A 7 8.68 -3.78 14.68
C GLN A 7 9.42 -4.32 13.45
N GLN A 8 8.78 -5.14 12.61
CA GLN A 8 9.38 -5.59 11.36
C GLN A 8 9.66 -4.41 10.42
N LEU A 9 8.72 -3.46 10.31
CA LEU A 9 8.92 -2.24 9.53
C LEU A 9 10.04 -1.37 10.11
N GLU A 10 10.06 -1.15 11.43
CA GLU A 10 11.10 -0.36 12.12
C GLU A 10 12.50 -0.96 11.95
N ASN A 11 12.62 -2.29 12.02
CA ASN A 11 13.91 -2.97 11.87
C ASN A 11 14.46 -2.91 10.43
N ALA A 12 13.60 -2.72 9.45
CA ALA A 12 13.97 -2.67 8.04
C ALA A 12 14.17 -1.24 7.52
N LEU A 13 13.85 -0.25 8.34
CA LEU A 13 13.80 1.16 7.91
C LEU A 13 15.20 1.68 7.56
N PRO A 14 15.42 2.21 6.34
CA PRO A 14 16.66 2.87 5.96
C PRO A 14 16.95 4.09 6.82
N GLU A 15 18.24 4.44 6.96
CA GLU A 15 18.66 5.63 7.70
C GLU A 15 18.06 6.90 7.11
N GLY A 16 17.53 7.77 7.97
CA GLY A 16 16.86 9.02 7.57
C GLY A 16 15.38 8.88 7.23
N MET A 17 14.90 7.68 6.91
CA MET A 17 13.49 7.44 6.63
C MET A 17 12.67 7.39 7.92
N GLN A 18 11.42 7.84 7.87
CA GLN A 18 10.53 7.87 9.02
C GLN A 18 9.21 7.16 8.71
N ILE A 19 8.70 6.41 9.69
CA ILE A 19 7.35 5.83 9.60
C ILE A 19 6.35 6.91 10.03
N PRO A 20 5.40 7.32 9.17
CA PRO A 20 4.35 8.25 9.55
C PRO A 20 3.52 7.76 10.74
N GLU A 21 3.09 8.68 11.58
CA GLU A 21 2.33 8.36 12.80
C GLU A 21 1.00 7.67 12.48
N GLU A 22 0.36 8.03 11.38
CA GLU A 22 -0.87 7.41 10.89
C GLU A 22 -0.65 5.93 10.56
N LEU A 23 0.48 5.61 9.92
CA LEU A 23 0.83 4.23 9.60
C LEU A 23 1.17 3.44 10.88
N ARG A 24 1.84 4.04 11.87
CA ARG A 24 2.06 3.43 13.19
C ARG A 24 0.74 3.07 13.87
N LYS A 25 -0.24 3.98 13.84
CA LYS A 25 -1.59 3.73 14.39
C LYS A 25 -2.33 2.65 13.65
N LEU A 26 -2.20 2.59 12.31
CA LEU A 26 -2.78 1.52 11.51
C LEU A 26 -2.22 0.15 11.91
N TYR A 27 -0.90 0.03 12.04
CA TYR A 27 -0.27 -1.21 12.45
C TYR A 27 -0.68 -1.63 13.86
N GLN A 28 -0.86 -0.65 14.78
CA GLN A 28 -1.39 -0.93 16.11
C GLN A 28 -2.84 -1.42 16.05
N TRP A 29 -3.68 -0.81 15.21
CA TRP A 29 -5.07 -1.22 15.02
C TRP A 29 -5.17 -2.65 14.46
N ILE A 30 -4.33 -3.02 13.49
CA ILE A 30 -4.27 -4.38 12.95
C ILE A 30 -3.91 -5.39 14.06
N GLU A 31 -2.88 -5.09 14.85
CA GLU A 31 -2.45 -5.95 15.97
C GLU A 31 -3.53 -6.09 17.06
N ASP A 32 -4.17 -4.98 17.44
CA ASP A 32 -5.18 -4.96 18.51
C ASP A 32 -6.44 -5.75 18.11
N ASN A 33 -6.76 -5.80 16.82
CA ASN A 33 -7.87 -6.59 16.29
C ASN A 33 -7.49 -8.05 15.98
N GLY A 34 -6.21 -8.40 16.02
CA GLY A 34 -5.74 -9.74 15.68
C GLY A 34 -5.84 -10.05 14.17
N TYR A 35 -5.82 -9.03 13.30
CA TYR A 35 -5.95 -9.19 11.85
C TYR A 35 -4.59 -9.47 11.21
N TYR A 36 -3.91 -10.48 11.72
CA TYR A 36 -2.59 -10.88 11.25
C TYR A 36 -2.41 -12.40 11.29
N MET A 37 -1.40 -12.87 10.56
CA MET A 37 -0.92 -14.24 10.59
C MET A 37 0.61 -14.26 10.53
N ASP A 38 1.22 -15.19 11.25
CA ASP A 38 2.65 -15.43 11.21
C ASP A 38 2.98 -16.58 10.27
N ALA A 39 3.84 -16.35 9.29
CA ALA A 39 4.31 -17.40 8.40
C ALA A 39 5.81 -17.19 8.09
N LYS A 40 6.60 -18.25 8.21
CA LYS A 40 8.04 -18.25 7.89
C LYS A 40 8.83 -17.09 8.53
N GLY A 41 8.52 -16.72 9.78
CA GLY A 41 9.22 -15.66 10.49
C GLY A 41 8.72 -14.24 10.19
N VAL A 42 7.80 -14.08 9.25
CA VAL A 42 7.20 -12.80 8.86
C VAL A 42 5.76 -12.74 9.36
N ARG A 43 5.34 -11.59 9.89
CA ARG A 43 3.96 -11.26 10.19
C ARG A 43 3.33 -10.54 9.01
N TYR A 44 2.19 -11.05 8.58
CA TYR A 44 1.33 -10.46 7.55
C TYR A 44 0.10 -9.87 8.23
N GLY A 45 -0.29 -8.67 7.88
CA GLY A 45 -1.45 -7.97 8.42
C GLY A 45 -2.44 -7.56 7.35
N TRP A 46 -3.73 -7.48 7.72
CA TRP A 46 -4.83 -7.07 6.85
C TRP A 46 -5.76 -6.08 7.54
N LEU A 47 -6.68 -5.50 6.78
CA LEU A 47 -7.73 -4.62 7.33
C LEU A 47 -8.96 -5.39 7.84
N PHE A 48 -9.01 -6.70 7.58
CA PHE A 48 -10.10 -7.60 7.98
C PHE A 48 -9.52 -9.01 8.14
N PRO A 49 -10.13 -9.91 8.94
CA PRO A 49 -9.63 -11.30 9.05
C PRO A 49 -9.54 -11.99 7.71
N GLU A 50 -8.33 -12.43 7.33
CA GLU A 50 -8.05 -13.00 6.01
C GLU A 50 -8.88 -14.25 5.73
N ASP A 51 -9.07 -15.11 6.75
CA ASP A 51 -9.90 -16.31 6.66
C ASP A 51 -11.36 -15.96 6.33
N LYS A 52 -11.89 -14.88 6.90
CA LYS A 52 -13.26 -14.42 6.64
C LYS A 52 -13.43 -13.84 5.24
N ILE A 53 -12.40 -13.11 4.75
CA ILE A 53 -12.40 -12.67 3.35
C ILE A 53 -12.48 -13.89 2.43
N LYS A 54 -11.61 -14.89 2.64
CA LYS A 54 -11.56 -16.10 1.82
C LYS A 54 -12.86 -16.92 1.88
N GLU A 55 -13.44 -17.08 3.07
CA GLU A 55 -14.72 -17.80 3.25
C GLU A 55 -15.90 -17.12 2.54
N SER A 56 -15.88 -15.78 2.45
CA SER A 56 -16.95 -14.99 1.83
C SER A 56 -16.84 -14.87 0.31
N TRP A 57 -15.64 -15.12 -0.24
CA TRP A 57 -15.36 -14.85 -1.64
C TRP A 57 -16.10 -15.78 -2.59
N THR A 58 -16.87 -15.20 -3.47
CA THR A 58 -17.54 -15.85 -4.58
C THR A 58 -17.11 -15.21 -5.90
N ASP A 59 -17.64 -15.73 -7.03
CA ASP A 59 -17.38 -15.13 -8.34
C ASP A 59 -17.92 -13.68 -8.47
N ASN A 60 -18.81 -13.25 -7.58
CA ASN A 60 -19.53 -12.00 -7.70
C ASN A 60 -19.35 -11.03 -6.52
N GLU A 61 -18.97 -11.51 -5.34
CA GLU A 61 -18.90 -10.68 -4.14
C GLU A 61 -17.91 -11.20 -3.10
N ARG A 62 -17.44 -10.27 -2.22
CA ARG A 62 -16.70 -10.57 -1.01
C ARG A 62 -16.90 -9.48 0.06
N ILE A 63 -16.60 -9.80 1.31
CA ILE A 63 -16.54 -8.84 2.43
C ILE A 63 -15.12 -8.33 2.68
N GLY A 64 -14.98 -7.37 3.57
CA GLY A 64 -13.69 -6.95 4.16
C GLY A 64 -13.12 -5.64 3.63
N GLY A 65 -13.80 -4.99 2.68
CA GLY A 65 -13.31 -3.74 2.08
C GLY A 65 -12.07 -3.96 1.22
N THR A 66 -11.19 -2.97 1.15
CA THR A 66 -9.99 -3.00 0.32
C THR A 66 -9.04 -4.12 0.74
N MET A 67 -8.63 -4.94 -0.24
CA MET A 67 -7.58 -5.93 -0.05
C MET A 67 -6.21 -5.26 -0.14
N ILE A 68 -5.47 -5.40 0.92
CA ILE A 68 -4.06 -5.00 1.01
C ILE A 68 -3.39 -5.90 2.05
N THR A 69 -2.16 -6.33 1.79
CA THR A 69 -1.38 -7.15 2.72
C THR A 69 -0.19 -6.35 3.20
N PHE A 70 -0.15 -6.06 4.50
CA PHE A 70 0.98 -5.38 5.15
C PHE A 70 2.01 -6.40 5.59
N ASN A 71 3.22 -6.30 5.10
CA ASN A 71 4.36 -7.10 5.54
C ASN A 71 5.67 -6.41 5.14
N VAL A 72 6.74 -6.81 5.80
CA VAL A 72 8.10 -6.56 5.35
C VAL A 72 8.78 -7.92 5.27
N ASP A 73 9.16 -8.32 4.09
CA ASP A 73 9.81 -9.61 3.84
C ASP A 73 11.17 -9.70 4.55
N GLU A 74 11.68 -10.91 4.76
CA GLU A 74 13.01 -11.12 5.33
C GLU A 74 14.10 -10.40 4.52
N GLU A 75 15.10 -9.86 5.19
CA GLU A 75 16.17 -9.06 4.58
C GLU A 75 16.87 -9.78 3.42
N SER A 76 17.16 -11.07 3.57
CA SER A 76 17.79 -11.88 2.52
C SER A 76 16.95 -11.94 1.25
N TYR A 77 15.63 -12.13 1.40
CA TYR A 77 14.71 -12.19 0.27
C TYR A 77 14.51 -10.81 -0.39
N ARG A 78 14.36 -9.75 0.41
CA ARG A 78 14.31 -8.38 -0.11
C ARG A 78 15.55 -8.03 -0.92
N ASN A 79 16.74 -8.34 -0.38
CA ASN A 79 17.99 -8.07 -1.07
C ASN A 79 18.10 -8.81 -2.41
N GLU A 80 17.65 -10.06 -2.46
CA GLU A 80 17.63 -10.84 -3.71
C GLU A 80 16.71 -10.20 -4.75
N LEU A 81 15.49 -9.79 -4.36
CA LEU A 81 14.55 -9.12 -5.28
C LEU A 81 15.10 -7.79 -5.80
N LEU A 82 15.64 -6.96 -4.91
CA LEU A 82 16.22 -5.67 -5.29
C LEU A 82 17.45 -5.84 -6.19
N GLU A 83 18.29 -6.86 -5.95
CA GLU A 83 19.45 -7.16 -6.80
C GLU A 83 19.02 -7.58 -8.21
N ILE A 84 17.95 -8.36 -8.35
CA ILE A 84 17.41 -8.74 -9.66
C ILE A 84 16.87 -7.53 -10.42
N GLN A 85 16.16 -6.65 -9.72
CA GLN A 85 15.43 -5.55 -10.36
C GLN A 85 16.31 -4.32 -10.63
N TYR A 86 17.20 -3.97 -9.69
CA TYR A 86 17.89 -2.67 -9.70
C TYR A 86 19.41 -2.75 -9.92
N LYS A 87 19.99 -3.96 -9.99
CA LYS A 87 21.39 -4.21 -10.36
C LYS A 87 22.40 -3.14 -9.90
N GLU A 88 22.75 -2.22 -10.83
CA GLU A 88 23.78 -1.19 -10.60
C GLU A 88 23.33 -0.11 -9.60
N HIS A 89 22.03 0.07 -9.38
CA HIS A 89 21.44 1.06 -8.48
C HIS A 89 21.04 0.50 -7.11
N LEU A 90 21.39 -0.77 -6.83
CA LEU A 90 20.98 -1.50 -5.64
C LEU A 90 21.19 -0.74 -4.32
N GLU A 91 22.35 -0.13 -4.11
CA GLU A 91 22.68 0.57 -2.85
C GLU A 91 21.88 1.87 -2.70
N GLU A 92 21.60 2.56 -3.80
CA GLU A 92 20.74 3.75 -3.80
C GLU A 92 19.29 3.37 -3.47
N VAL A 93 18.77 2.32 -4.10
CA VAL A 93 17.42 1.82 -3.85
C VAL A 93 17.27 1.33 -2.41
N LYS A 94 18.21 0.55 -1.88
CA LYS A 94 18.22 0.12 -0.48
C LYS A 94 18.19 1.28 0.52
N ARG A 95 18.82 2.39 0.18
CA ARG A 95 18.88 3.58 1.03
C ARG A 95 17.58 4.38 1.01
N ARG A 96 16.80 4.32 -0.08
CA ARG A 96 15.68 5.23 -0.31
C ARG A 96 14.32 4.56 -0.44
N LEU A 97 14.23 3.24 -0.58
CA LEU A 97 12.97 2.54 -0.83
C LEU A 97 12.77 1.39 0.15
N LEU A 98 11.59 1.31 0.75
CA LEU A 98 11.19 0.19 1.59
C LEU A 98 9.74 -0.21 1.31
N VAL A 99 9.55 -1.33 0.65
CA VAL A 99 8.22 -1.94 0.44
C VAL A 99 7.65 -2.37 1.78
N PHE A 100 6.39 -1.99 2.06
CA PHE A 100 5.70 -2.30 3.31
C PHE A 100 4.33 -2.95 3.13
N ALA A 101 3.81 -2.99 1.90
CA ALA A 101 2.54 -3.66 1.61
C ALA A 101 2.45 -4.09 0.14
N ARG A 102 1.66 -5.14 -0.10
CA ARG A 102 1.18 -5.53 -1.43
C ARG A 102 -0.20 -4.97 -1.64
N SER A 103 -0.39 -4.21 -2.73
CA SER A 103 -1.58 -3.43 -3.04
C SER A 103 -2.51 -4.08 -4.05
N GLY A 104 -2.04 -5.12 -4.74
CA GLY A 104 -2.81 -5.88 -5.74
C GLY A 104 -2.34 -7.32 -5.88
N ALA A 105 -3.25 -8.18 -6.34
CA ALA A 105 -2.97 -9.57 -6.68
C ALA A 105 -2.03 -9.72 -7.88
N ASP A 106 -1.91 -8.66 -8.68
CA ASP A 106 -1.02 -8.56 -9.83
C ASP A 106 0.47 -8.42 -9.47
N GLY A 107 0.77 -8.21 -8.17
CA GLY A 107 2.12 -8.00 -7.66
C GLY A 107 2.49 -6.53 -7.43
N SER A 108 1.54 -5.61 -7.56
CA SER A 108 1.75 -4.20 -7.22
C SER A 108 1.99 -3.98 -5.73
N GLU A 109 2.76 -2.95 -5.39
CA GLU A 109 3.28 -2.72 -4.04
C GLU A 109 3.11 -1.26 -3.59
N CYS A 110 3.01 -1.07 -2.27
CA CYS A 110 3.19 0.22 -1.63
C CYS A 110 4.53 0.26 -0.90
N ALA A 111 5.25 1.38 -1.03
CA ALA A 111 6.53 1.57 -0.40
C ALA A 111 6.64 2.92 0.32
N LEU A 112 7.56 3.00 1.28
CA LEU A 112 8.09 4.25 1.78
C LEU A 112 9.28 4.63 0.89
N TRP A 113 9.31 5.87 0.42
CA TRP A 113 10.38 6.42 -0.40
C TRP A 113 10.93 7.71 0.22
N LEU A 114 12.25 7.80 0.35
CA LEU A 114 12.94 9.00 0.83
C LEU A 114 13.27 9.89 -0.37
N ASP A 115 12.57 11.03 -0.49
CA ASP A 115 12.78 11.98 -1.57
C ASP A 115 14.08 12.81 -1.42
N ASP A 116 14.39 13.64 -2.41
CA ASP A 116 15.62 14.44 -2.43
C ASP A 116 15.65 15.54 -1.35
N GLU A 117 14.50 15.92 -0.81
CA GLU A 117 14.41 16.85 0.33
C GLU A 117 14.47 16.13 1.70
N GLY A 118 14.66 14.82 1.72
CA GLY A 118 14.73 14.02 2.94
C GLY A 118 13.37 13.76 3.59
N ARG A 119 12.27 13.87 2.84
CA ARG A 119 10.92 13.55 3.31
C ARG A 119 10.57 12.11 2.96
N THR A 120 9.91 11.42 3.86
CA THR A 120 9.36 10.10 3.58
C THR A 120 7.99 10.22 2.93
N GLN A 121 7.87 9.72 1.70
CA GLN A 121 6.64 9.68 0.91
C GLN A 121 6.05 8.26 0.92
N ILE A 122 4.74 8.13 0.76
CA ILE A 122 4.09 6.84 0.45
C ILE A 122 3.90 6.79 -1.06
N VAL A 123 4.51 5.78 -1.68
CA VAL A 123 4.50 5.59 -3.13
C VAL A 123 3.83 4.26 -3.50
N HIS A 124 3.36 4.18 -4.72
CA HIS A 124 2.85 2.96 -5.34
C HIS A 124 3.78 2.54 -6.47
N ILE A 125 4.00 1.24 -6.61
CA ILE A 125 4.80 0.62 -7.65
C ILE A 125 3.91 -0.41 -8.34
N GLY A 126 3.49 -0.12 -9.57
CA GLY A 126 2.73 -1.03 -10.40
C GLY A 126 3.56 -2.24 -10.81
N SER A 127 2.91 -3.38 -11.03
CA SER A 127 3.57 -4.62 -11.44
C SER A 127 4.19 -4.54 -12.85
N GLY A 128 3.80 -3.56 -13.66
CA GLY A 128 4.24 -3.42 -15.06
C GLY A 128 3.62 -4.43 -16.04
N SER A 129 2.99 -5.48 -15.52
CA SER A 129 2.28 -6.48 -16.33
C SER A 129 0.77 -6.46 -16.09
N GLY A 130 0.33 -5.92 -14.96
CA GLY A 130 -1.05 -5.59 -14.62
C GLY A 130 -1.17 -4.07 -14.51
N SER A 131 -1.14 -3.55 -13.30
CA SER A 131 -1.12 -2.10 -13.06
C SER A 131 0.15 -1.45 -13.59
N MET A 132 -0.01 -0.30 -14.25
CA MET A 132 1.07 0.59 -14.66
C MET A 132 1.22 1.79 -13.72
N MET A 133 0.36 1.92 -12.71
CA MET A 133 0.38 3.04 -11.78
C MET A 133 1.65 3.01 -10.92
N THR A 134 2.54 4.00 -11.12
CA THR A 134 3.77 4.16 -10.35
C THR A 134 3.95 5.64 -10.04
N CYS A 135 3.78 6.02 -8.77
CA CYS A 135 3.68 7.43 -8.39
C CYS A 135 3.84 7.66 -6.89
N ILE A 136 4.00 8.92 -6.50
CA ILE A 136 3.67 9.34 -5.13
C ILE A 136 2.17 9.13 -4.95
N LEU A 137 1.78 8.10 -4.20
CA LEU A 137 0.39 7.66 -4.11
C LEU A 137 -0.50 8.71 -3.44
N VAL A 138 -0.01 9.33 -2.38
CA VAL A 138 -0.78 10.27 -1.57
C VAL A 138 0.08 11.44 -1.07
N LYS A 139 -0.54 12.59 -0.82
CA LYS A 139 0.15 13.80 -0.31
C LYS A 139 0.56 13.71 1.16
N ASN A 140 -0.10 12.85 1.92
CA ASN A 140 0.17 12.61 3.34
C ASN A 140 -0.35 11.22 3.76
N ALA A 141 0.16 10.68 4.86
CA ALA A 141 -0.18 9.34 5.30
C ALA A 141 -1.64 9.16 5.74
N LEU A 142 -2.32 10.23 6.17
CA LEU A 142 -3.74 10.17 6.48
C LEU A 142 -4.56 9.88 5.21
N ASP A 143 -4.19 10.47 4.09
CA ASP A 143 -4.86 10.21 2.81
C ASP A 143 -4.68 8.77 2.33
N PHE A 144 -3.57 8.11 2.67
CA PHE A 144 -3.42 6.67 2.44
C PHE A 144 -4.46 5.85 3.22
N LEU A 145 -4.65 6.14 4.51
CA LEU A 145 -5.67 5.46 5.32
C LEU A 145 -7.08 5.74 4.80
N ARG A 146 -7.33 6.96 4.36
CA ARG A 146 -8.62 7.36 3.77
C ARG A 146 -8.89 6.67 2.44
N LEU A 147 -7.86 6.50 1.60
CA LEU A 147 -7.95 5.76 0.35
C LEU A 147 -8.37 4.30 0.61
N LEU A 148 -7.70 3.63 1.55
CA LEU A 148 -8.06 2.26 1.96
C LEU A 148 -9.49 2.15 2.51
N ALA A 149 -9.99 3.22 3.15
CA ALA A 149 -11.32 3.26 3.73
C ALA A 149 -12.44 3.47 2.69
N ILE A 150 -12.12 3.90 1.47
CA ILE A 150 -13.11 4.02 0.38
C ILE A 150 -13.75 2.65 0.11
N GLY A 151 -12.94 1.59 0.03
CA GLY A 151 -13.42 0.22 -0.13
C GLY A 151 -13.42 -0.28 -1.57
N TYR A 152 -12.45 0.15 -2.38
CA TYR A 152 -12.14 -0.51 -3.66
C TYR A 152 -11.72 -1.96 -3.42
N ASP A 153 -11.79 -2.80 -4.43
CA ASP A 153 -11.29 -4.18 -4.32
C ASP A 153 -9.80 -4.17 -3.99
N GLU A 154 -9.02 -3.52 -4.83
CA GLU A 154 -7.60 -3.26 -4.68
C GLU A 154 -7.30 -1.78 -4.96
N ILE A 155 -6.14 -1.28 -4.56
CA ILE A 155 -5.75 0.12 -4.82
C ILE A 155 -4.71 0.27 -5.94
N CYS A 156 -4.45 -0.77 -6.68
CA CYS A 156 -3.51 -0.74 -7.80
C CYS A 156 -4.15 -0.33 -9.13
N TRP A 157 -5.48 -0.21 -9.19
CA TRP A 157 -6.23 0.08 -10.42
C TRP A 157 -6.68 1.54 -10.44
N ASP A 158 -5.89 2.42 -11.06
CA ASP A 158 -6.18 3.86 -11.14
C ASP A 158 -7.39 4.20 -12.00
N GLU A 159 -7.77 3.32 -12.93
CA GLU A 159 -9.00 3.43 -13.69
C GLU A 159 -10.29 3.38 -12.88
N ASP A 160 -10.24 2.81 -11.66
CA ASP A 160 -11.38 2.79 -10.73
C ASP A 160 -11.51 4.11 -9.95
N TYR A 161 -10.45 4.90 -9.81
CA TYR A 161 -10.41 6.10 -8.97
C TYR A 161 -11.35 7.23 -9.34
N PRO A 162 -11.77 7.43 -10.61
CA PRO A 162 -12.79 8.43 -10.96
C PRO A 162 -14.19 8.10 -10.47
N LEU A 163 -14.45 6.87 -10.04
CA LEU A 163 -15.78 6.36 -9.70
C LEU A 163 -15.82 5.84 -8.26
N PRO A 164 -16.99 5.84 -7.60
CA PRO A 164 -17.16 5.15 -6.32
C PRO A 164 -16.90 3.63 -6.47
N PRO A 165 -16.48 2.93 -5.40
CA PRO A 165 -16.34 1.49 -5.43
C PRO A 165 -17.63 0.79 -5.88
N ASN A 166 -17.50 -0.36 -6.50
CA ASN A 166 -18.62 -1.15 -7.06
C ASN A 166 -19.40 -0.47 -8.20
N SER A 167 -18.84 0.56 -8.84
CA SER A 167 -19.47 1.20 -9.99
C SER A 167 -19.43 0.33 -11.25
N ASN A 168 -18.39 -0.47 -11.41
CA ASN A 168 -18.27 -1.44 -12.48
C ASN A 168 -18.96 -2.75 -12.05
N LYS A 169 -20.03 -3.12 -12.77
CA LYS A 169 -20.84 -4.31 -12.45
C LYS A 169 -20.20 -5.63 -12.91
N ASP A 170 -19.16 -5.54 -13.71
CA ASP A 170 -18.41 -6.71 -14.19
C ASP A 170 -17.32 -7.13 -13.17
N ASN A 171 -17.03 -6.26 -12.19
CA ASN A 171 -16.09 -6.55 -11.10
C ASN A 171 -16.79 -7.21 -9.93
N THR A 172 -16.02 -7.92 -9.09
CA THR A 172 -16.48 -8.44 -7.81
C THR A 172 -17.04 -7.32 -6.94
N PHE A 173 -18.24 -7.47 -6.41
CA PHE A 173 -18.82 -6.51 -5.47
C PHE A 173 -18.15 -6.64 -4.11
N VAL A 174 -17.58 -5.54 -3.60
CA VAL A 174 -16.87 -5.51 -2.32
C VAL A 174 -17.72 -4.80 -1.26
N TYR A 175 -18.10 -5.55 -0.22
CA TYR A 175 -18.78 -4.94 0.94
C TYR A 175 -17.78 -4.10 1.75
N PRO A 176 -18.12 -2.84 2.08
CA PRO A 176 -17.20 -1.95 2.80
C PRO A 176 -16.84 -2.48 4.18
N ASN A 177 -15.60 -2.24 4.61
CA ASN A 177 -15.17 -2.49 5.98
C ASN A 177 -15.59 -1.34 6.88
N THR A 178 -16.81 -1.40 7.42
CA THR A 178 -17.37 -0.33 8.26
C THR A 178 -16.58 -0.14 9.55
N GLN A 179 -16.03 -1.20 10.15
CA GLN A 179 -15.19 -1.11 11.34
C GLN A 179 -13.92 -0.28 11.08
N TYR A 180 -13.26 -0.49 9.95
CA TYR A 180 -12.09 0.28 9.55
C TYR A 180 -12.46 1.74 9.24
N GLN A 181 -13.56 1.96 8.52
CA GLN A 181 -14.08 3.30 8.23
C GLN A 181 -14.34 4.10 9.51
N GLU A 182 -15.05 3.51 10.47
CA GLU A 182 -15.34 4.13 11.76
C GLU A 182 -14.06 4.41 12.56
N TRP A 183 -13.10 3.50 12.53
CA TRP A 183 -11.82 3.71 13.19
C TRP A 183 -11.05 4.89 12.58
N VAL A 184 -10.96 5.00 11.25
CA VAL A 184 -10.29 6.12 10.56
C VAL A 184 -10.98 7.44 10.93
N GLN A 185 -12.31 7.50 10.80
CA GLN A 185 -13.08 8.72 11.07
C GLN A 185 -12.93 9.19 12.53
N ASN A 186 -13.04 8.26 13.48
CA ASN A 186 -12.99 8.59 14.90
C ASN A 186 -11.57 8.92 15.39
N THR A 187 -10.56 8.18 14.91
CA THR A 187 -9.16 8.36 15.34
C THR A 187 -8.56 9.65 14.82
N PHE A 188 -8.90 10.02 13.59
CA PHE A 188 -8.28 11.17 12.91
C PHE A 188 -9.23 12.35 12.71
N HIS A 189 -10.46 12.26 13.19
CA HIS A 189 -11.49 13.32 13.05
C HIS A 189 -11.66 13.77 11.58
N THR A 190 -11.73 12.81 10.68
CA THR A 190 -11.78 13.02 9.23
C THR A 190 -13.01 12.38 8.58
N THR A 191 -13.16 12.57 7.28
CA THR A 191 -14.21 11.95 6.46
C THR A 191 -13.59 10.99 5.45
N ILE A 192 -14.33 9.97 5.03
CA ILE A 192 -13.93 9.07 3.97
C ILE A 192 -14.26 9.71 2.62
N PRO A 193 -13.30 9.77 1.67
CA PRO A 193 -13.57 10.22 0.30
C PRO A 193 -14.61 9.33 -0.39
N LYS A 194 -15.28 9.86 -1.39
CA LYS A 194 -16.22 9.08 -2.21
C LYS A 194 -15.52 8.36 -3.36
N ILE A 195 -14.44 8.95 -3.84
CA ILE A 195 -13.66 8.45 -4.99
C ILE A 195 -12.16 8.63 -4.72
N GLY A 196 -11.34 7.82 -5.37
CA GLY A 196 -9.88 7.83 -5.21
C GLY A 196 -9.24 9.16 -5.60
N LEU A 197 -9.72 9.80 -6.65
CA LEU A 197 -9.18 11.08 -7.13
C LEU A 197 -9.30 12.25 -6.13
N GLU A 198 -10.08 12.12 -5.05
CA GLU A 198 -10.10 13.11 -3.98
C GLU A 198 -8.81 13.12 -3.15
N VAL A 199 -8.03 12.03 -3.16
CA VAL A 199 -6.82 11.86 -2.32
C VAL A 199 -5.60 11.38 -3.11
N VAL A 200 -5.78 10.87 -4.33
CA VAL A 200 -4.72 10.38 -5.21
C VAL A 200 -4.65 11.21 -6.48
N THR A 201 -3.44 11.49 -6.95
CA THR A 201 -3.18 11.98 -8.31
C THR A 201 -2.35 10.87 -8.99
N PRO A 202 -2.99 9.93 -9.70
CA PRO A 202 -2.28 8.80 -10.26
C PRO A 202 -1.37 9.21 -11.41
N HIS A 203 -0.22 8.55 -11.50
CA HIS A 203 0.69 8.60 -12.64
C HIS A 203 1.07 7.18 -13.05
N ASN A 204 1.25 7.00 -14.33
CA ASN A 204 1.50 5.69 -14.94
C ASN A 204 2.87 5.64 -15.63
N MET A 205 3.46 4.45 -15.71
CA MET A 205 4.74 4.23 -16.40
C MET A 205 4.73 4.68 -17.87
N ASN A 206 3.55 4.90 -18.47
CA ASN A 206 3.39 5.34 -19.87
C ASN A 206 3.11 6.85 -20.00
N ASP A 207 3.15 7.61 -18.89
CA ASP A 207 2.85 9.04 -18.92
C ASP A 207 3.95 9.83 -19.64
N GLU A 208 3.56 10.74 -20.53
CA GLU A 208 4.45 11.69 -21.19
C GLU A 208 3.82 13.10 -21.18
N PRO A 209 4.49 14.12 -20.63
CA PRO A 209 5.78 14.06 -19.93
C PRO A 209 5.64 13.43 -18.53
N ILE A 210 6.73 12.83 -18.05
CA ILE A 210 6.83 12.40 -16.64
C ILE A 210 6.86 13.66 -15.78
N THR A 211 5.96 13.72 -14.79
CA THR A 211 5.84 14.86 -13.87
C THR A 211 5.83 14.45 -12.40
N ASP A 212 5.71 13.16 -12.12
CA ASP A 212 5.80 12.63 -10.76
C ASP A 212 7.27 12.36 -10.40
N PRO A 213 7.79 12.94 -9.30
CA PRO A 213 9.20 12.79 -8.93
C PRO A 213 9.60 11.36 -8.57
N PHE A 214 8.66 10.55 -8.05
CA PHE A 214 8.95 9.15 -7.77
C PHE A 214 9.04 8.34 -9.05
N LEU A 215 8.16 8.58 -10.02
CA LEU A 215 8.19 7.91 -11.31
C LEU A 215 9.48 8.23 -12.09
N GLU A 216 9.93 9.50 -12.04
CA GLU A 216 11.20 9.91 -12.64
C GLU A 216 12.38 9.15 -11.99
N TRP A 217 12.46 9.18 -10.66
CA TRP A 217 13.47 8.43 -9.90
C TRP A 217 13.39 6.91 -10.16
N PHE A 218 12.18 6.34 -10.23
CA PHE A 218 11.98 4.92 -10.48
C PHE A 218 12.56 4.48 -11.82
N PHE A 219 12.37 5.27 -12.89
CA PHE A 219 12.97 4.98 -14.18
C PHE A 219 14.49 5.09 -14.15
N GLU A 220 15.05 6.11 -13.52
CA GLU A 220 16.50 6.21 -13.35
C GLU A 220 17.11 4.99 -12.63
N MET A 221 16.39 4.38 -11.69
CA MET A 221 16.87 3.21 -10.95
C MET A 221 16.67 1.89 -11.72
N THR A 222 15.83 1.84 -12.73
CA THR A 222 15.52 0.62 -13.51
C THR A 222 16.17 0.58 -14.89
N GLU A 223 16.81 1.67 -15.34
CA GLU A 223 17.63 1.71 -16.56
C GLU A 223 19.01 0.98 -16.34
#